data_e2d3cac2833ac1c1f10050a515f01a4c
#
_entry.id   e2d3cac2833ac1c1f10050a515f01a4c
#
_cell.length_a   1.000
_cell.length_b   1.000
_cell.length_c   1.000
_cell.angle_alpha   90.00
_cell.angle_beta   90.00
_cell.angle_gamma   90.00
#
_symmetry.space_group_name_H-M   'P 1'
#
loop_
_entity.id
_entity.type
_entity.pdbx_description
1 polymer ?
#
loop_
_entity_poly.entity_id
_entity_poly.type
_entity_poly.pdbx_seq_one_letter_code
_entity_poly.pdbx_strand_id
1 'polypeptide(L)'
;VSQQPETDPGLLSGTLRGTNQSGMRAQNERLVLTLLRRNGSLAKAEIARLTGLSAQTVSVIMRALEADGLIERGEPRRGRIGQPSVPMHLAPNGACFLGLKVGRRSVELVAIDFVGRVHGTRQKTHRFPAPEGVLRFVREAIPELVAELPEILRGRIVGLGIGLPFHLWDWADPLGVPLEDMAAWRDADLRAAIASELPFPVHVENDASAACNAEIVFGTRQGPGGLQDFLYAYIGFFAGGGLVLDGRLVRGRTGNAGALGSIPVPDGTGRSTQLLRIASLCRLEATLVERGVDASRIWDSPVDWQIDKDILSDWIERSARALAHATASSAALLDLEALVIDGWLPEMVRARLVVETRQALRRIDLSGSSVPEVLEGSIGPRARSLGSASLPLSERFLVDPGAEG
;
A
#
# COMPACT_ATOMS: atom_id res chain seq x y z
N VAL A 1 26.41 29.92 36.93
CA VAL A 1 26.73 30.12 35.51
C VAL A 1 26.13 28.92 34.76
N SER A 2 24.90 29.08 34.29
CA SER A 2 24.16 28.10 33.50
C SER A 2 24.56 28.23 32.04
N GLN A 3 25.13 27.15 31.48
CA GLN A 3 25.32 27.01 30.05
C GLN A 3 24.00 26.59 29.41
N GLN A 4 23.48 27.40 28.50
CA GLN A 4 22.41 27.07 27.57
C GLN A 4 22.97 26.09 26.50
N PRO A 5 22.21 25.08 26.05
CA PRO A 5 22.62 24.26 24.94
C PRO A 5 22.49 25.06 23.63
N GLU A 6 23.57 25.11 22.86
CA GLU A 6 23.58 25.62 21.49
C GLU A 6 22.59 24.84 20.63
N THR A 7 21.65 25.54 20.05
CA THR A 7 20.73 25.03 19.03
C THR A 7 21.48 24.89 17.71
N ASP A 8 21.63 23.66 17.24
CA ASP A 8 22.16 23.30 15.92
C ASP A 8 21.29 23.92 14.80
N PRO A 9 21.85 24.76 13.88
CA PRO A 9 21.09 25.37 12.79
C PRO A 9 20.76 24.44 11.63
N GLY A 10 20.94 23.12 11.76
CA GLY A 10 20.80 22.12 10.68
C GLY A 10 19.38 21.72 10.28
N LEU A 11 18.32 22.21 10.93
CA LEU A 11 16.93 21.70 10.78
C LEU A 11 16.00 22.55 9.89
N LEU A 12 16.52 23.47 9.07
CA LEU A 12 15.73 24.23 8.09
C LEU A 12 16.31 24.11 6.67
N SER A 13 16.38 22.91 6.11
CA SER A 13 16.69 22.76 4.69
C SER A 13 15.69 21.86 3.94
N GLY A 14 14.45 22.28 3.88
CA GLY A 14 13.62 22.06 2.72
C GLY A 14 14.16 22.94 1.61
N THR A 15 15.22 22.52 0.92
CA THR A 15 15.74 23.25 -0.24
C THR A 15 14.71 23.19 -1.35
N LEU A 16 13.99 24.30 -1.57
CA LEU A 16 13.25 24.57 -2.81
C LEU A 16 14.27 24.52 -3.95
N ARG A 17 14.38 23.38 -4.63
CA ARG A 17 15.21 23.22 -5.81
C ARG A 17 14.40 23.68 -7.02
N GLY A 18 14.83 24.74 -7.68
CA GLY A 18 14.32 25.14 -8.99
C GLY A 18 14.48 23.96 -9.97
N THR A 19 13.41 23.61 -10.69
CA THR A 19 13.41 22.60 -11.75
C THR A 19 14.09 23.16 -13.00
N ASN A 20 15.16 22.50 -13.45
CA ASN A 20 15.75 22.78 -14.77
C ASN A 20 14.92 22.07 -15.87
N GLN A 21 15.22 22.36 -17.16
CA GLN A 21 14.49 21.75 -18.29
C GLN A 21 14.43 20.22 -18.27
N SER A 22 15.48 19.54 -17.77
CA SER A 22 15.50 18.08 -17.64
C SER A 22 14.57 17.58 -16.53
N GLY A 23 14.47 18.30 -15.41
CA GLY A 23 13.55 17.99 -14.34
C GLY A 23 12.08 18.16 -14.76
N MET A 24 11.76 19.25 -15.48
CA MET A 24 10.42 19.47 -16.05
C MET A 24 10.03 18.38 -17.06
N ARG A 25 10.99 17.92 -17.88
CA ARG A 25 10.73 16.83 -18.82
C ARG A 25 10.42 15.52 -18.08
N ALA A 26 11.24 15.14 -17.10
CA ALA A 26 11.01 13.96 -16.29
C ALA A 26 9.67 14.01 -15.55
N GLN A 27 9.28 15.17 -15.02
CA GLN A 27 7.98 15.39 -14.40
C GLN A 27 6.82 15.18 -15.39
N ASN A 28 6.91 15.73 -16.61
CA ASN A 28 5.91 15.56 -17.65
C ASN A 28 5.81 14.10 -18.14
N GLU A 29 6.92 13.36 -18.23
CA GLU A 29 6.95 11.93 -18.54
C GLU A 29 6.21 11.12 -17.45
N ARG A 30 6.47 11.38 -16.16
CA ARG A 30 5.75 10.77 -15.04
C ARG A 30 4.26 11.10 -15.07
N LEU A 31 3.88 12.34 -15.40
CA LEU A 31 2.50 12.75 -15.52
C LEU A 31 1.75 11.93 -16.59
N VAL A 32 2.37 11.76 -17.77
CA VAL A 32 1.79 10.93 -18.84
C VAL A 32 1.65 9.47 -18.39
N LEU A 33 2.68 8.88 -17.74
CA LEU A 33 2.62 7.51 -17.25
C LEU A 33 1.55 7.33 -16.16
N THR A 34 1.40 8.32 -15.26
CA THR A 34 0.36 8.33 -14.23
C THR A 34 -1.04 8.36 -14.85
N LEU A 35 -1.25 9.20 -15.87
CA LEU A 35 -2.53 9.26 -16.58
C LEU A 35 -2.86 7.96 -17.30
N LEU A 36 -1.88 7.35 -17.98
CA LEU A 36 -2.07 6.07 -18.66
C LEU A 36 -2.40 4.96 -17.66
N ARG A 37 -1.77 4.95 -16.49
CA ARG A 37 -2.09 3.99 -15.43
C ARG A 37 -3.53 4.16 -14.93
N ARG A 38 -3.95 5.38 -14.65
CA ARG A 38 -5.28 5.68 -14.11
C ARG A 38 -6.42 5.44 -15.12
N ASN A 39 -6.15 5.60 -16.40
CA ASN A 39 -7.19 5.55 -17.46
C ASN A 39 -7.06 4.30 -18.37
N GLY A 40 -6.04 3.46 -18.17
CA GLY A 40 -5.75 2.28 -18.98
C GLY A 40 -5.18 2.64 -20.36
N SER A 41 -5.89 3.40 -21.17
CA SER A 41 -5.39 3.82 -22.49
C SER A 41 -5.96 5.19 -22.91
N LEU A 42 -5.09 6.05 -23.43
CA LEU A 42 -5.44 7.40 -23.88
C LEU A 42 -4.82 7.73 -25.24
N ALA A 43 -5.56 8.48 -26.06
CA ALA A 43 -5.01 9.09 -27.26
C ALA A 43 -4.18 10.34 -26.94
N LYS A 44 -3.23 10.71 -27.81
CA LYS A 44 -2.37 11.90 -27.62
C LYS A 44 -3.16 13.18 -27.35
N ALA A 45 -4.28 13.37 -28.06
CA ALA A 45 -5.14 14.54 -27.89
C ALA A 45 -5.82 14.56 -26.50
N GLU A 46 -6.19 13.40 -25.96
CA GLU A 46 -6.76 13.27 -24.61
C GLU A 46 -5.70 13.60 -23.54
N ILE A 47 -4.48 13.08 -23.71
CA ILE A 47 -3.36 13.41 -22.83
C ILE A 47 -3.07 14.91 -22.84
N ALA A 48 -3.00 15.55 -24.02
CA ALA A 48 -2.79 16.99 -24.12
C ALA A 48 -3.89 17.79 -23.40
N ARG A 49 -5.14 17.39 -23.56
CA ARG A 49 -6.28 18.03 -22.86
C ARG A 49 -6.23 17.86 -21.35
N LEU A 50 -5.88 16.66 -20.87
CA LEU A 50 -5.84 16.35 -19.42
C LEU A 50 -4.64 16.99 -18.71
N THR A 51 -3.50 17.18 -19.42
CA THR A 51 -2.29 17.74 -18.84
C THR A 51 -2.12 19.23 -19.04
N GLY A 52 -2.87 19.83 -20.00
CA GLY A 52 -2.63 21.21 -20.45
C GLY A 52 -1.35 21.38 -21.29
N LEU A 53 -0.61 20.30 -21.57
CA LEU A 53 0.58 20.34 -22.41
C LEU A 53 0.24 20.53 -23.89
N SER A 54 1.14 21.19 -24.64
CA SER A 54 0.98 21.33 -26.09
C SER A 54 0.99 19.97 -26.80
N ALA A 55 0.25 19.84 -27.91
CA ALA A 55 0.21 18.60 -28.71
C ALA A 55 1.62 18.17 -29.17
N GLN A 56 2.50 19.15 -29.45
CA GLN A 56 3.90 18.90 -29.82
C GLN A 56 4.68 18.32 -28.65
N THR A 57 4.55 18.89 -27.45
CA THR A 57 5.20 18.39 -26.23
C THR A 57 4.76 16.94 -25.92
N VAL A 58 3.45 16.67 -25.94
CA VAL A 58 2.92 15.32 -25.76
C VAL A 58 3.47 14.36 -26.81
N SER A 59 3.56 14.78 -28.08
CA SER A 59 4.10 13.92 -29.15
C SER A 59 5.59 13.59 -28.97
N VAL A 60 6.38 14.50 -28.40
CA VAL A 60 7.80 14.27 -28.09
C VAL A 60 7.92 13.28 -26.92
N ILE A 61 7.17 13.51 -25.82
CA ILE A 61 7.16 12.65 -24.63
C ILE A 61 6.73 11.22 -25.01
N MET A 62 5.62 11.09 -25.73
CA MET A 62 5.10 9.79 -26.13
C MET A 62 6.07 8.99 -27.00
N ARG A 63 6.80 9.65 -27.91
CA ARG A 63 7.86 8.99 -28.72
C ARG A 63 9.01 8.52 -27.86
N ALA A 64 9.43 9.30 -26.87
CA ALA A 64 10.50 8.92 -25.94
C ALA A 64 10.09 7.71 -25.11
N LEU A 65 8.89 7.76 -24.48
CA LEU A 65 8.37 6.65 -23.67
C LEU A 65 8.16 5.36 -24.50
N GLU A 66 7.73 5.49 -25.78
CA GLU A 66 7.60 4.37 -26.72
C GLU A 66 8.97 3.78 -27.09
N ALA A 67 9.99 4.63 -27.34
CA ALA A 67 11.35 4.20 -27.63
C ALA A 67 12.01 3.50 -26.41
N ASP A 68 11.71 3.95 -25.19
CA ASP A 68 12.16 3.31 -23.95
C ASP A 68 11.39 2.01 -23.65
N GLY A 69 10.33 1.71 -24.43
CA GLY A 69 9.49 0.54 -24.27
C GLY A 69 8.59 0.60 -23.02
N LEU A 70 8.29 1.80 -22.49
CA LEU A 70 7.41 2.00 -21.33
C LEU A 70 5.93 2.07 -21.73
N ILE A 71 5.65 2.45 -22.97
CA ILE A 71 4.30 2.48 -23.53
C ILE A 71 4.25 1.82 -24.90
N GLU A 72 3.08 1.33 -25.26
CA GLU A 72 2.84 0.70 -26.56
C GLU A 72 1.50 1.16 -27.17
N ARG A 73 1.36 0.94 -28.48
CA ARG A 73 0.17 1.34 -29.24
C ARG A 73 -0.92 0.31 -29.08
N GLY A 74 -2.12 0.78 -28.76
CA GLY A 74 -3.33 -0.02 -28.82
C GLY A 74 -3.97 -0.06 -30.22
N GLU A 75 -5.10 -0.75 -30.32
CA GLU A 75 -5.88 -0.83 -31.56
C GLU A 75 -6.45 0.55 -31.95
N PRO A 76 -6.36 0.90 -33.25
CA PRO A 76 -6.91 2.16 -33.75
C PRO A 76 -8.41 2.29 -33.48
N ARG A 77 -8.83 3.36 -32.84
CA ARG A 77 -10.25 3.68 -32.61
C ARG A 77 -10.76 4.59 -33.75
N ARG A 78 -11.75 4.11 -34.52
CA ARG A 78 -12.42 4.89 -35.54
C ARG A 78 -13.50 5.75 -34.89
N GLY A 79 -13.33 7.09 -34.93
CA GLY A 79 -14.36 8.06 -34.56
C GLY A 79 -15.41 8.20 -35.67
N ARG A 80 -16.55 8.86 -35.35
CA ARG A 80 -17.60 9.13 -36.32
C ARG A 80 -17.14 10.05 -37.47
N ILE A 81 -16.19 10.95 -37.23
CA ILE A 81 -15.60 11.89 -38.21
C ILE A 81 -14.15 12.14 -37.81
N GLY A 82 -13.19 12.00 -38.72
CA GLY A 82 -11.77 12.32 -38.51
C GLY A 82 -10.81 11.15 -38.70
N GLN A 83 -9.51 11.43 -38.57
CA GLN A 83 -8.45 10.42 -38.67
C GLN A 83 -8.54 9.44 -37.47
N PRO A 84 -8.37 8.14 -37.68
CA PRO A 84 -8.38 7.17 -36.60
C PRO A 84 -7.36 7.54 -35.50
N SER A 85 -7.81 7.58 -34.26
CA SER A 85 -6.91 7.79 -33.12
C SER A 85 -6.32 6.47 -32.63
N VAL A 86 -5.00 6.44 -32.43
CA VAL A 86 -4.32 5.28 -31.85
C VAL A 86 -4.10 5.57 -30.36
N PRO A 87 -4.84 4.90 -29.45
CA PRO A 87 -4.59 5.04 -28.02
C PRO A 87 -3.25 4.39 -27.65
N MET A 88 -2.62 4.92 -26.62
CA MET A 88 -1.41 4.37 -26.04
C MET A 88 -1.74 3.82 -24.66
N HIS A 89 -1.07 2.77 -24.25
CA HIS A 89 -1.17 2.18 -22.91
C HIS A 89 0.22 1.81 -22.37
N LEU A 90 0.30 1.51 -21.08
CA LEU A 90 1.54 1.05 -20.46
C LEU A 90 1.94 -0.30 -21.06
N ALA A 91 3.22 -0.45 -21.42
CA ALA A 91 3.77 -1.72 -21.90
C ALA A 91 4.03 -2.64 -20.69
N PRO A 92 3.41 -3.84 -20.60
CA PRO A 92 3.63 -4.74 -19.46
C PRO A 92 5.11 -5.06 -19.23
N ASN A 93 5.85 -5.26 -20.30
CA ASN A 93 7.27 -5.57 -20.25
C ASN A 93 8.18 -4.33 -20.09
N GLY A 94 7.61 -3.14 -19.85
CA GLY A 94 8.35 -1.87 -19.74
C GLY A 94 9.28 -1.80 -18.53
N ALA A 95 8.91 -2.41 -17.42
CA ALA A 95 9.68 -2.47 -16.19
C ALA A 95 9.26 -3.67 -15.33
N CYS A 96 10.16 -4.08 -14.42
CA CYS A 96 9.91 -5.11 -13.42
C CYS A 96 10.23 -4.57 -12.01
N PHE A 97 9.46 -4.96 -11.03
CA PHE A 97 9.62 -4.52 -9.65
C PHE A 97 9.53 -5.71 -8.70
N LEU A 98 10.39 -5.69 -7.68
CA LEU A 98 10.37 -6.68 -6.63
C LEU A 98 9.71 -6.08 -5.38
N GLY A 99 8.91 -6.89 -4.69
CA GLY A 99 8.27 -6.52 -3.44
C GLY A 99 8.52 -7.55 -2.36
N LEU A 100 9.15 -7.14 -1.26
CA LEU A 100 9.38 -7.94 -0.08
C LEU A 100 8.42 -7.52 1.03
N LYS A 101 7.51 -8.40 1.42
CA LYS A 101 6.68 -8.22 2.61
C LYS A 101 7.32 -8.97 3.77
N VAL A 102 7.66 -8.28 4.84
CA VAL A 102 8.07 -8.87 6.11
C VAL A 102 6.88 -8.83 7.07
N GLY A 103 6.22 -9.96 7.23
CA GLY A 103 5.07 -10.09 8.13
C GLY A 103 5.42 -10.86 9.39
N ARG A 104 4.52 -10.89 10.36
CA ARG A 104 4.75 -11.58 11.64
C ARG A 104 4.77 -13.10 11.55
N ARG A 105 4.11 -13.68 10.54
CA ARG A 105 4.03 -15.14 10.35
C ARG A 105 4.75 -15.63 9.09
N SER A 106 5.07 -14.73 8.17
CA SER A 106 5.74 -15.08 6.92
C SER A 106 6.48 -13.91 6.33
N VAL A 107 7.54 -14.22 5.60
CA VAL A 107 8.18 -13.34 4.62
C VAL A 107 7.74 -13.76 3.23
N GLU A 108 7.47 -12.80 2.35
CA GLU A 108 7.01 -13.03 0.98
C GLU A 108 7.72 -12.09 0.03
N LEU A 109 8.23 -12.62 -1.06
CA LEU A 109 8.84 -11.89 -2.17
C LEU A 109 8.00 -12.10 -3.41
N VAL A 110 7.64 -11.01 -4.10
CA VAL A 110 6.92 -11.05 -5.39
C VAL A 110 7.69 -10.29 -6.45
N ALA A 111 7.53 -10.71 -7.71
CA ALA A 111 7.96 -9.93 -8.88
C ALA A 111 6.73 -9.55 -9.69
N ILE A 112 6.62 -8.25 -10.03
CA ILE A 112 5.54 -7.72 -10.85
C ILE A 112 6.08 -7.00 -12.09
N ASP A 113 5.28 -6.99 -13.15
CA ASP A 113 5.55 -6.17 -14.33
C ASP A 113 5.05 -4.72 -14.18
N PHE A 114 5.21 -3.93 -15.24
CA PHE A 114 4.86 -2.51 -15.21
C PHE A 114 3.35 -2.25 -15.04
N VAL A 115 2.49 -3.19 -15.33
CA VAL A 115 1.04 -3.07 -15.13
C VAL A 115 0.54 -3.72 -13.84
N GLY A 116 1.44 -4.31 -13.04
CA GLY A 116 1.14 -4.93 -11.75
C GLY A 116 0.81 -6.41 -11.80
N ARG A 117 1.01 -7.08 -12.96
CA ARG A 117 0.81 -8.53 -13.07
C ARG A 117 1.94 -9.25 -12.35
N VAL A 118 1.59 -10.22 -11.51
CA VAL A 118 2.55 -11.05 -10.77
C VAL A 118 3.13 -12.12 -11.70
N HIS A 119 4.46 -12.18 -11.79
CA HIS A 119 5.23 -13.17 -12.56
C HIS A 119 5.80 -14.29 -11.71
N GLY A 120 5.92 -14.08 -10.41
CA GLY A 120 6.37 -15.11 -9.49
C GLY A 120 6.30 -14.67 -8.03
N THR A 121 6.28 -15.66 -7.14
CA THR A 121 6.21 -15.43 -5.69
C THR A 121 7.08 -16.46 -4.97
N ARG A 122 7.77 -16.03 -3.92
CA ARG A 122 8.44 -16.88 -2.94
C ARG A 122 7.93 -16.54 -1.56
N GLN A 123 7.66 -17.53 -0.74
CA GLN A 123 7.17 -17.35 0.61
C GLN A 123 7.82 -18.33 1.56
N LYS A 124 8.11 -17.86 2.79
CA LYS A 124 8.59 -18.70 3.90
C LYS A 124 7.84 -18.32 5.16
N THR A 125 7.33 -19.31 5.87
CA THR A 125 6.69 -19.11 7.17
C THR A 125 7.73 -19.10 8.28
N HIS A 126 7.45 -18.37 9.36
CA HIS A 126 8.27 -18.34 10.57
C HIS A 126 7.37 -18.15 11.80
N ARG A 127 7.87 -18.51 12.96
CA ARG A 127 7.17 -18.25 14.22
C ARG A 127 7.13 -16.74 14.53
N PHE A 128 8.25 -16.05 14.29
CA PHE A 128 8.39 -14.60 14.34
C PHE A 128 9.48 -14.15 13.34
N PRO A 129 9.45 -12.92 12.85
CA PRO A 129 10.48 -12.44 11.95
C PRO A 129 11.76 -12.12 12.72
N ALA A 130 12.90 -12.63 12.24
CA ALA A 130 14.23 -12.25 12.71
C ALA A 130 14.99 -11.60 11.54
N PRO A 131 15.76 -10.49 11.75
CA PRO A 131 16.48 -9.80 10.69
C PRO A 131 17.36 -10.72 9.84
N GLU A 132 18.16 -11.57 10.49
CA GLU A 132 19.04 -12.54 9.80
C GLU A 132 18.24 -13.56 8.98
N GLY A 133 17.08 -14.01 9.50
CA GLY A 133 16.19 -14.92 8.78
C GLY A 133 15.64 -14.30 7.50
N VAL A 134 15.29 -13.02 7.55
CA VAL A 134 14.82 -12.25 6.38
C VAL A 134 15.96 -12.06 5.38
N LEU A 135 17.15 -11.66 5.83
CA LEU A 135 18.33 -11.50 4.95
C LEU A 135 18.69 -12.81 4.25
N ARG A 136 18.69 -13.93 4.97
CA ARG A 136 18.92 -15.25 4.36
C ARG A 136 17.88 -15.57 3.30
N PHE A 137 16.61 -15.36 3.61
CA PHE A 137 15.53 -15.56 2.64
C PHE A 137 15.70 -14.71 1.37
N VAL A 138 16.07 -13.43 1.52
CA VAL A 138 16.28 -12.51 0.39
C VAL A 138 17.43 -12.99 -0.51
N ARG A 139 18.55 -13.42 0.07
CA ARG A 139 19.72 -13.95 -0.66
C ARG A 139 19.41 -15.22 -1.47
N GLU A 140 18.55 -16.06 -0.93
CA GLU A 140 18.10 -17.29 -1.60
C GLU A 140 17.01 -16.99 -2.65
N ALA A 141 15.97 -16.25 -2.26
CA ALA A 141 14.75 -16.10 -3.04
C ALA A 141 14.88 -15.12 -4.24
N ILE A 142 15.69 -14.05 -4.14
CA ILE A 142 15.81 -13.09 -5.26
C ILE A 142 16.45 -13.74 -6.48
N PRO A 143 17.62 -14.41 -6.39
CA PRO A 143 18.21 -15.05 -7.57
C PRO A 143 17.30 -16.12 -8.19
N GLU A 144 16.63 -16.94 -7.39
CA GLU A 144 15.70 -17.95 -7.86
C GLU A 144 14.52 -17.32 -8.60
N LEU A 145 13.89 -16.31 -8.00
CA LEU A 145 12.74 -15.64 -8.60
C LEU A 145 13.13 -14.94 -9.92
N VAL A 146 14.27 -14.25 -9.93
CA VAL A 146 14.77 -13.57 -11.13
C VAL A 146 15.08 -14.57 -12.25
N ALA A 147 15.64 -15.75 -11.94
CA ALA A 147 15.92 -16.77 -12.95
C ALA A 147 14.65 -17.31 -13.64
N GLU A 148 13.52 -17.29 -12.97
CA GLU A 148 12.22 -17.73 -13.52
C GLU A 148 11.48 -16.66 -14.32
N LEU A 149 11.87 -15.37 -14.19
CA LEU A 149 11.24 -14.30 -14.95
C LEU A 149 11.46 -14.49 -16.47
N PRO A 150 10.52 -14.00 -17.29
CA PRO A 150 10.75 -13.82 -18.72
C PRO A 150 12.05 -13.03 -18.97
N GLU A 151 12.84 -13.45 -19.96
CA GLU A 151 14.15 -12.85 -20.25
C GLU A 151 14.09 -11.32 -20.40
N ILE A 152 13.05 -10.82 -21.06
CA ILE A 152 12.82 -9.37 -21.25
C ILE A 152 12.68 -8.62 -19.93
N LEU A 153 12.13 -9.24 -18.88
CA LEU A 153 11.92 -8.61 -17.57
C LEU A 153 13.15 -8.68 -16.67
N ARG A 154 14.04 -9.68 -16.86
CA ARG A 154 15.26 -9.82 -16.05
C ARG A 154 16.16 -8.60 -16.14
N GLY A 155 16.31 -8.04 -17.33
CA GLY A 155 17.10 -6.81 -17.58
C GLY A 155 16.39 -5.51 -17.24
N ARG A 156 15.13 -5.57 -16.77
CA ARG A 156 14.30 -4.40 -16.53
C ARG A 156 13.85 -4.27 -15.06
N ILE A 157 14.57 -4.89 -14.13
CA ILE A 157 14.32 -4.73 -12.69
C ILE A 157 14.74 -3.34 -12.27
N VAL A 158 13.76 -2.55 -11.79
CA VAL A 158 13.96 -1.14 -11.41
C VAL A 158 14.33 -0.99 -9.93
N GLY A 159 13.82 -1.87 -9.06
CA GLY A 159 14.07 -1.77 -7.64
C GLY A 159 13.34 -2.81 -6.81
N LEU A 160 13.67 -2.84 -5.52
CA LEU A 160 13.01 -3.62 -4.48
C LEU A 160 12.30 -2.69 -3.50
N GLY A 161 11.03 -2.93 -3.25
CA GLY A 161 10.32 -2.32 -2.14
C GLY A 161 10.16 -3.30 -0.99
N ILE A 162 10.32 -2.83 0.25
CA ILE A 162 10.18 -3.60 1.47
C ILE A 162 9.02 -3.02 2.28
N GLY A 163 8.01 -3.83 2.55
CA GLY A 163 6.94 -3.52 3.49
C GLY A 163 7.15 -4.28 4.80
N LEU A 164 7.37 -3.57 5.90
CA LEU A 164 7.53 -4.19 7.21
C LEU A 164 6.81 -3.38 8.29
N PRO A 165 6.28 -4.03 9.35
CA PRO A 165 5.70 -3.31 10.47
C PRO A 165 6.77 -2.47 11.16
N PHE A 166 6.47 -1.20 11.43
CA PHE A 166 7.35 -0.37 12.24
C PHE A 166 7.26 -0.76 13.72
N HIS A 167 8.32 -0.49 14.48
CA HIS A 167 8.41 -0.81 15.91
C HIS A 167 8.17 -2.30 16.24
N LEU A 168 8.70 -3.20 15.40
CA LEU A 168 8.57 -4.65 15.62
C LEU A 168 9.00 -5.09 17.02
N TRP A 169 10.01 -4.43 17.62
CA TRP A 169 10.51 -4.72 18.96
C TRP A 169 9.49 -4.49 20.09
N ASP A 170 8.47 -3.66 19.88
CA ASP A 170 7.42 -3.39 20.88
C ASP A 170 6.32 -4.47 20.88
N TRP A 171 6.43 -5.48 20.01
CA TRP A 171 5.38 -6.48 19.79
C TRP A 171 5.72 -7.87 20.37
N ALA A 172 6.76 -7.98 21.18
CA ALA A 172 7.16 -9.27 21.78
C ALA A 172 6.02 -9.90 22.59
N ASP A 173 5.39 -9.13 23.50
CA ASP A 173 4.28 -9.60 24.35
C ASP A 173 3.04 -10.03 23.53
N PRO A 174 2.51 -9.23 22.58
CA PRO A 174 1.41 -9.68 21.73
C PRO A 174 1.71 -10.89 20.84
N LEU A 175 2.99 -11.18 20.57
CA LEU A 175 3.42 -12.34 19.80
C LEU A 175 3.71 -13.56 20.68
N GLY A 176 3.76 -13.39 21.99
CA GLY A 176 4.16 -14.45 22.92
C GLY A 176 5.59 -14.95 22.69
N VAL A 177 6.50 -14.04 22.32
CA VAL A 177 7.93 -14.33 22.10
C VAL A 177 8.78 -13.56 23.09
N PRO A 178 10.00 -14.05 23.45
CA PRO A 178 10.92 -13.32 24.31
C PRO A 178 11.27 -11.94 23.75
N LEU A 179 11.42 -10.95 24.65
CA LEU A 179 11.80 -9.58 24.27
C LEU A 179 13.14 -9.55 23.54
N GLU A 180 14.07 -10.41 23.91
CA GLU A 180 15.39 -10.54 23.30
C GLU A 180 15.33 -10.96 21.83
N ASP A 181 14.37 -11.81 21.45
CA ASP A 181 14.18 -12.26 20.07
C ASP A 181 13.74 -11.11 19.14
N MET A 182 13.04 -10.11 19.68
CA MET A 182 12.59 -8.95 18.94
C MET A 182 13.52 -7.73 19.07
N ALA A 183 14.42 -7.74 20.06
CA ALA A 183 15.34 -6.62 20.31
C ALA A 183 16.28 -6.35 19.13
N ALA A 184 16.67 -7.40 18.39
CA ALA A 184 17.53 -7.28 17.22
C ALA A 184 16.97 -6.32 16.12
N TRP A 185 15.66 -6.09 16.11
CA TRP A 185 15.03 -5.16 15.17
C TRP A 185 15.29 -3.68 15.48
N ARG A 186 15.74 -3.33 16.69
CA ARG A 186 16.05 -1.93 17.04
C ARG A 186 17.26 -1.41 16.30
N ASP A 187 18.25 -2.28 16.12
CA ASP A 187 19.55 -1.92 15.53
C ASP A 187 19.69 -2.40 14.07
N ALA A 188 18.72 -3.17 13.57
CA ALA A 188 18.77 -3.73 12.23
C ALA A 188 18.34 -2.69 11.18
N ASP A 189 19.28 -2.21 10.37
CA ASP A 189 18.97 -1.51 9.12
C ASP A 189 18.85 -2.52 7.96
N LEU A 190 17.66 -3.14 7.86
CA LEU A 190 17.37 -4.12 6.83
C LEU A 190 17.52 -3.53 5.41
N ARG A 191 17.17 -2.24 5.24
CA ARG A 191 17.29 -1.56 3.95
C ARG A 191 18.75 -1.46 3.52
N ALA A 192 19.61 -0.96 4.40
CA ALA A 192 21.04 -0.79 4.09
C ALA A 192 21.71 -2.14 3.83
N ALA A 193 21.39 -3.16 4.66
CA ALA A 193 21.94 -4.50 4.49
C ALA A 193 21.56 -5.12 3.14
N ILE A 194 20.30 -5.02 2.71
CA ILE A 194 19.86 -5.56 1.42
C ILE A 194 20.39 -4.70 0.25
N ALA A 195 20.38 -3.37 0.39
CA ALA A 195 20.84 -2.45 -0.68
C ALA A 195 22.32 -2.62 -0.99
N SER A 196 23.14 -3.04 -0.02
CA SER A 196 24.58 -3.28 -0.27
C SER A 196 24.85 -4.51 -1.16
N GLU A 197 23.86 -5.39 -1.33
CA GLU A 197 23.99 -6.64 -2.09
C GLU A 197 23.28 -6.60 -3.46
N LEU A 198 22.50 -5.54 -3.74
CA LEU A 198 21.68 -5.46 -4.96
C LEU A 198 22.13 -4.33 -5.89
N PRO A 199 22.05 -4.53 -7.22
CA PRO A 199 22.45 -3.52 -8.21
C PRO A 199 21.38 -2.43 -8.45
N PHE A 200 20.28 -2.44 -7.72
CA PHE A 200 19.16 -1.53 -7.88
C PHE A 200 18.70 -0.96 -6.52
N PRO A 201 18.00 0.17 -6.50
CA PRO A 201 17.58 0.83 -5.26
C PRO A 201 16.62 0.00 -4.43
N VAL A 202 16.69 0.18 -3.10
CA VAL A 202 15.82 -0.47 -2.12
C VAL A 202 15.04 0.61 -1.36
N HIS A 203 13.72 0.46 -1.33
CA HIS A 203 12.77 1.36 -0.66
C HIS A 203 12.12 0.64 0.50
N VAL A 204 11.81 1.36 1.58
CA VAL A 204 11.14 0.79 2.77
C VAL A 204 9.91 1.61 3.11
N GLU A 205 8.84 0.94 3.46
CA GLU A 205 7.60 1.54 3.95
C GLU A 205 6.98 0.65 5.06
N ASN A 206 6.10 1.22 5.87
CA ASN A 206 5.24 0.42 6.73
C ASN A 206 4.37 -0.53 5.91
N ASP A 207 4.16 -1.77 6.35
CA ASP A 207 3.46 -2.80 5.58
C ASP A 207 1.98 -2.47 5.30
N ALA A 208 1.30 -1.80 6.24
CA ALA A 208 -0.08 -1.36 6.03
C ALA A 208 -0.15 -0.12 5.13
N SER A 209 0.81 0.81 5.25
CA SER A 209 0.97 1.94 4.32
C SER A 209 1.31 1.47 2.90
N ALA A 210 2.17 0.46 2.78
CA ALA A 210 2.45 -0.18 1.50
C ALA A 210 1.18 -0.82 0.90
N ALA A 211 0.36 -1.51 1.71
CA ALA A 211 -0.93 -2.05 1.24
C ALA A 211 -1.87 -0.94 0.76
N CYS A 212 -1.92 0.20 1.46
CA CYS A 212 -2.65 1.39 1.02
C CYS A 212 -2.12 1.91 -0.33
N ASN A 213 -0.80 1.94 -0.52
CA ASN A 213 -0.20 2.34 -1.79
C ASN A 213 -0.56 1.38 -2.95
N ALA A 214 -0.75 0.07 -2.67
CA ALA A 214 -1.27 -0.86 -3.68
C ALA A 214 -2.67 -0.46 -4.18
N GLU A 215 -3.55 -0.04 -3.28
CA GLU A 215 -4.89 0.46 -3.65
C GLU A 215 -4.79 1.75 -4.48
N ILE A 216 -3.87 2.68 -4.15
CA ILE A 216 -3.61 3.88 -4.94
C ILE A 216 -3.08 3.54 -6.34
N VAL A 217 -2.19 2.55 -6.48
CA VAL A 217 -1.47 2.28 -7.73
C VAL A 217 -2.22 1.30 -8.62
N PHE A 218 -2.85 0.28 -8.05
CA PHE A 218 -3.46 -0.83 -8.78
C PHE A 218 -4.97 -1.00 -8.53
N GLY A 219 -5.54 -0.24 -7.60
CA GLY A 219 -6.95 -0.35 -7.25
C GLY A 219 -7.89 0.02 -8.39
N THR A 220 -9.13 -0.41 -8.29
CA THR A 220 -10.15 -0.21 -9.34
C THR A 220 -10.83 1.16 -9.30
N ARG A 221 -10.63 1.94 -8.21
CA ARG A 221 -11.24 3.28 -8.03
C ARG A 221 -10.29 4.40 -8.42
N GLN A 222 -9.55 4.20 -9.49
CA GLN A 222 -8.61 5.16 -10.06
C GLN A 222 -9.24 5.88 -11.25
N GLY A 223 -8.70 7.06 -11.61
CA GLY A 223 -9.20 7.82 -12.75
C GLY A 223 -10.12 8.96 -12.38
N PRO A 224 -10.78 9.58 -13.37
CA PRO A 224 -11.69 10.71 -13.15
C PRO A 224 -12.86 10.33 -12.23
N GLY A 225 -12.99 11.04 -11.09
CA GLY A 225 -13.99 10.73 -10.07
C GLY A 225 -13.61 9.58 -9.12
N GLY A 226 -12.35 9.13 -9.14
CA GLY A 226 -11.83 8.19 -8.15
C GLY A 226 -11.58 8.85 -6.80
N LEU A 227 -11.44 8.03 -5.75
CA LEU A 227 -11.19 8.49 -4.39
C LEU A 227 -9.87 9.26 -4.29
N GLN A 228 -9.91 10.42 -3.62
CA GLN A 228 -8.76 11.28 -3.37
C GLN A 228 -8.40 11.31 -1.87
N ASP A 229 -9.40 11.38 -0.99
CA ASP A 229 -9.23 11.56 0.43
C ASP A 229 -9.88 10.40 1.18
N PHE A 230 -9.10 9.40 1.59
CA PHE A 230 -9.66 8.22 2.23
C PHE A 230 -8.74 7.64 3.31
N LEU A 231 -9.36 6.96 4.25
CA LEU A 231 -8.69 6.10 5.21
C LEU A 231 -8.69 4.67 4.67
N TYR A 232 -7.55 4.01 4.71
CA TYR A 232 -7.42 2.62 4.31
C TYR A 232 -7.21 1.73 5.55
N ALA A 233 -7.98 0.67 5.68
CA ALA A 233 -7.89 -0.32 6.75
C ALA A 233 -7.43 -1.67 6.17
N TYR A 234 -6.27 -2.16 6.60
CA TYR A 234 -5.82 -3.51 6.31
C TYR A 234 -6.02 -4.41 7.53
N ILE A 235 -6.93 -5.37 7.41
CA ILE A 235 -7.19 -6.35 8.47
C ILE A 235 -6.28 -7.56 8.26
N GLY A 236 -5.23 -7.65 9.07
CA GLY A 236 -4.25 -8.72 9.06
C GLY A 236 -4.04 -9.31 10.45
N PHE A 237 -2.87 -9.91 10.70
CA PHE A 237 -2.51 -10.36 12.04
C PHE A 237 -2.77 -9.26 13.06
N PHE A 238 -2.27 -8.05 12.80
CA PHE A 238 -2.77 -6.82 13.41
C PHE A 238 -3.51 -6.00 12.36
N ALA A 239 -4.56 -5.31 12.79
CA ALA A 239 -5.18 -4.28 12.00
C ALA A 239 -4.26 -3.07 11.91
N GLY A 240 -4.05 -2.59 10.70
CA GLY A 240 -3.27 -1.40 10.39
C GLY A 240 -3.95 -0.58 9.32
N GLY A 241 -3.30 0.46 8.81
CA GLY A 241 -3.90 1.29 7.77
C GLY A 241 -2.94 2.26 7.13
N GLY A 242 -3.52 3.11 6.29
CA GLY A 242 -2.87 4.24 5.65
C GLY A 242 -3.86 5.38 5.47
N LEU A 243 -3.34 6.57 5.35
CA LEU A 243 -4.11 7.79 5.08
C LEU A 243 -3.75 8.29 3.68
N VAL A 244 -4.75 8.59 2.88
CA VAL A 244 -4.60 9.20 1.57
C VAL A 244 -5.28 10.56 1.59
N LEU A 245 -4.55 11.60 1.18
CA LEU A 245 -5.07 12.95 0.96
C LEU A 245 -4.57 13.47 -0.39
N ASP A 246 -5.44 14.10 -1.14
CA ASP A 246 -5.17 14.55 -2.53
C ASP A 246 -4.66 13.41 -3.44
N GLY A 247 -5.14 12.19 -3.24
CA GLY A 247 -4.70 11.00 -3.98
C GLY A 247 -3.29 10.52 -3.64
N ARG A 248 -2.74 10.89 -2.47
CA ARG A 248 -1.38 10.59 -2.01
C ARG A 248 -1.37 9.86 -0.69
N LEU A 249 -0.47 8.91 -0.56
CA LEU A 249 -0.17 8.32 0.74
C LEU A 249 0.52 9.36 1.65
N VAL A 250 -0.13 9.67 2.76
CA VAL A 250 0.44 10.55 3.80
C VAL A 250 1.37 9.73 4.68
N ARG A 251 2.67 10.05 4.67
CA ARG A 251 3.66 9.37 5.50
C ARG A 251 3.77 9.95 6.91
N GLY A 252 3.51 11.26 7.05
CA GLY A 252 3.73 11.98 8.30
C GLY A 252 5.22 12.13 8.65
N ARG A 253 5.48 12.72 9.81
CA ARG A 253 6.85 13.05 10.25
C ARG A 253 7.75 11.83 10.49
N THR A 254 7.18 10.73 10.96
CA THR A 254 7.92 9.50 11.33
C THR A 254 7.66 8.33 10.41
N GLY A 255 6.95 8.54 9.29
CA GLY A 255 6.52 7.46 8.40
C GLY A 255 5.32 6.65 8.92
N ASN A 256 4.66 7.09 10.01
CA ASN A 256 3.60 6.32 10.67
C ASN A 256 2.22 7.02 10.64
N ALA A 257 1.99 7.96 9.73
CA ALA A 257 0.66 8.54 9.55
C ALA A 257 -0.31 7.46 9.03
N GLY A 258 -1.58 7.59 9.37
CA GLY A 258 -2.57 6.57 9.04
C GLY A 258 -2.43 5.28 9.86
N ALA A 259 -1.78 5.31 11.03
CA ALA A 259 -1.67 4.20 11.98
C ALA A 259 -3.04 3.85 12.58
N LEU A 260 -3.97 3.44 11.74
CA LEU A 260 -5.38 3.18 12.07
C LEU A 260 -5.52 2.23 13.28
N GLY A 261 -4.68 1.21 13.34
CA GLY A 261 -4.72 0.24 14.44
C GLY A 261 -4.46 0.84 15.82
N SER A 262 -3.81 2.00 15.88
CA SER A 262 -3.49 2.70 17.13
C SER A 262 -4.58 3.70 17.57
N ILE A 263 -5.59 3.95 16.75
CA ILE A 263 -6.69 4.86 17.10
C ILE A 263 -7.42 4.33 18.33
N PRO A 264 -7.61 5.17 19.40
CA PRO A 264 -8.42 4.79 20.54
C PRO A 264 -9.90 4.68 20.16
N VAL A 265 -10.52 3.57 20.52
CA VAL A 265 -11.93 3.28 20.24
C VAL A 265 -12.60 2.75 21.52
N PRO A 266 -13.92 2.88 21.70
CA PRO A 266 -14.64 2.29 22.81
C PRO A 266 -14.52 0.75 22.81
N ASP A 267 -14.26 0.17 23.98
CA ASP A 267 -14.19 -1.29 24.17
C ASP A 267 -15.54 -1.95 24.49
N GLY A 268 -16.60 -1.15 24.60
CA GLY A 268 -17.94 -1.58 24.99
C GLY A 268 -18.19 -1.63 26.51
N THR A 269 -17.17 -1.42 27.34
CA THR A 269 -17.27 -1.36 28.82
C THR A 269 -17.22 0.04 29.40
N GLY A 270 -17.18 1.08 28.55
CA GLY A 270 -17.00 2.47 28.93
C GLY A 270 -15.54 2.92 28.98
N ARG A 271 -14.59 2.06 28.61
CA ARG A 271 -13.16 2.40 28.46
C ARG A 271 -12.79 2.51 27.00
N SER A 272 -11.63 3.06 26.72
CA SER A 272 -11.05 3.05 25.38
C SER A 272 -9.89 2.05 25.29
N THR A 273 -9.74 1.48 24.10
CA THR A 273 -8.62 0.60 23.73
C THR A 273 -8.20 0.91 22.31
N GLN A 274 -7.06 0.40 21.87
CA GLN A 274 -6.64 0.56 20.47
C GLN A 274 -7.50 -0.31 19.53
N LEU A 275 -7.83 0.21 18.35
CA LEU A 275 -8.58 -0.51 17.32
C LEU A 275 -8.01 -1.90 17.05
N LEU A 276 -6.67 -2.02 16.96
CA LEU A 276 -6.00 -3.31 16.69
C LEU A 276 -6.30 -4.38 17.75
N ARG A 277 -6.62 -3.99 18.98
CA ARG A 277 -6.99 -4.93 20.06
C ARG A 277 -8.41 -5.50 19.89
N ILE A 278 -9.18 -4.98 18.93
CA ILE A 278 -10.53 -5.45 18.62
C ILE A 278 -10.58 -6.08 17.23
N ALA A 279 -10.12 -5.36 16.20
CA ALA A 279 -10.34 -5.71 14.79
C ALA A 279 -9.25 -6.62 14.18
N SER A 280 -8.19 -6.96 14.91
CA SER A 280 -7.10 -7.80 14.40
C SER A 280 -7.50 -9.28 14.31
N LEU A 281 -6.92 -10.00 13.34
CA LEU A 281 -7.14 -11.45 13.20
C LEU A 281 -6.52 -12.26 14.36
N CYS A 282 -5.48 -11.77 15.02
CA CYS A 282 -4.95 -12.40 16.23
C CYS A 282 -6.00 -12.45 17.37
N ARG A 283 -6.99 -11.56 17.36
CA ARG A 283 -8.10 -11.59 18.33
C ARG A 283 -9.12 -12.66 17.98
N LEU A 284 -9.41 -12.82 16.68
CA LEU A 284 -10.22 -13.94 16.21
C LEU A 284 -9.51 -15.28 16.50
N GLU A 285 -8.20 -15.37 16.19
CA GLU A 285 -7.37 -16.54 16.52
C GLU A 285 -7.45 -16.90 18.01
N ALA A 286 -7.24 -15.92 18.91
CA ALA A 286 -7.33 -16.15 20.36
C ALA A 286 -8.70 -16.69 20.77
N THR A 287 -9.79 -16.12 20.24
CA THR A 287 -11.16 -16.59 20.54
C THR A 287 -11.40 -18.02 20.05
N LEU A 288 -10.89 -18.37 18.85
CA LEU A 288 -10.98 -19.74 18.33
C LEU A 288 -10.25 -20.73 19.24
N VAL A 289 -9.02 -20.40 19.64
CA VAL A 289 -8.21 -21.22 20.55
C VAL A 289 -8.90 -21.39 21.92
N GLU A 290 -9.42 -20.31 22.52
CA GLU A 290 -10.17 -20.33 23.77
C GLU A 290 -11.42 -21.23 23.70
N ARG A 291 -12.02 -21.34 22.51
CA ARG A 291 -13.18 -22.21 22.26
C ARG A 291 -12.79 -23.64 21.82
N GLY A 292 -11.49 -23.95 21.78
CA GLY A 292 -10.99 -25.28 21.36
C GLY A 292 -11.13 -25.55 19.86
N VAL A 293 -11.27 -24.49 19.03
CA VAL A 293 -11.36 -24.59 17.57
C VAL A 293 -9.97 -24.41 16.95
N ASP A 294 -9.67 -25.20 15.91
CA ASP A 294 -8.43 -25.07 15.17
C ASP A 294 -8.35 -23.72 14.44
N ALA A 295 -7.48 -22.85 14.91
CA ALA A 295 -7.28 -21.52 14.39
C ALA A 295 -6.33 -21.45 13.17
N SER A 296 -5.69 -22.57 12.78
CA SER A 296 -4.79 -22.58 11.60
C SER A 296 -5.52 -22.19 10.32
N ARG A 297 -6.80 -22.55 10.22
CA ARG A 297 -7.67 -22.32 9.06
C ARG A 297 -7.75 -20.87 8.59
N ILE A 298 -7.67 -19.90 9.53
CA ILE A 298 -7.68 -18.48 9.14
C ILE A 298 -6.36 -18.02 8.52
N TRP A 299 -5.29 -18.82 8.66
CA TRP A 299 -3.97 -18.50 8.14
C TRP A 299 -3.58 -19.28 6.89
N ASP A 300 -4.15 -20.48 6.73
CA ASP A 300 -3.83 -21.38 5.59
C ASP A 300 -4.31 -20.79 4.27
N SER A 301 -5.49 -20.17 4.26
CA SER A 301 -6.05 -19.55 3.08
C SER A 301 -6.93 -18.35 3.39
N PRO A 302 -6.83 -17.26 2.63
CA PRO A 302 -7.76 -16.14 2.73
C PRO A 302 -9.02 -16.33 1.88
N VAL A 303 -9.24 -17.52 1.30
CA VAL A 303 -10.37 -17.77 0.40
C VAL A 303 -11.61 -18.24 1.17
N ASP A 304 -11.43 -19.16 2.09
CA ASP A 304 -12.52 -19.73 2.90
C ASP A 304 -12.02 -20.10 4.29
N TRP A 305 -12.72 -19.58 5.30
CA TRP A 305 -12.48 -19.87 6.70
C TRP A 305 -13.62 -20.76 7.23
N GLN A 306 -13.49 -22.02 7.17
CA GLN A 306 -14.49 -22.97 7.70
C GLN A 306 -14.51 -22.95 9.23
N ILE A 307 -14.88 -21.82 9.82
CA ILE A 307 -14.96 -21.59 11.26
C ILE A 307 -16.40 -21.36 11.70
N ASP A 308 -16.65 -21.47 13.01
CA ASP A 308 -17.97 -21.27 13.62
C ASP A 308 -18.57 -19.90 13.27
N LYS A 309 -19.83 -19.89 12.84
CA LYS A 309 -20.51 -18.68 12.36
C LYS A 309 -20.77 -17.67 13.48
N ASP A 310 -20.99 -18.14 14.72
CA ASP A 310 -21.30 -17.24 15.84
C ASP A 310 -20.03 -16.55 16.31
N ILE A 311 -18.88 -17.26 16.35
CA ILE A 311 -17.58 -16.69 16.66
C ILE A 311 -17.20 -15.64 15.61
N LEU A 312 -17.37 -15.96 14.33
CA LEU A 312 -17.08 -15.04 13.23
C LEU A 312 -17.99 -13.81 13.28
N SER A 313 -19.29 -14.00 13.56
CA SER A 313 -20.27 -12.92 13.63
C SER A 313 -19.96 -11.94 14.77
N ASP A 314 -19.68 -12.45 15.96
CA ASP A 314 -19.29 -11.61 17.10
C ASP A 314 -18.03 -10.78 16.83
N TRP A 315 -17.00 -11.40 16.22
CA TRP A 315 -15.79 -10.69 15.84
C TRP A 315 -16.06 -9.61 14.78
N ILE A 316 -16.87 -9.90 13.74
CA ILE A 316 -17.25 -8.93 12.70
C ILE A 316 -17.99 -7.75 13.33
N GLU A 317 -18.99 -7.99 14.17
CA GLU A 317 -19.78 -6.91 14.78
C GLU A 317 -18.95 -6.01 15.67
N ARG A 318 -18.07 -6.58 16.50
CA ARG A 318 -17.16 -5.80 17.36
C ARG A 318 -16.17 -4.99 16.52
N SER A 319 -15.58 -5.62 15.51
CA SER A 319 -14.64 -4.96 14.59
C SER A 319 -15.31 -3.83 13.81
N ALA A 320 -16.52 -4.05 13.33
CA ALA A 320 -17.30 -3.05 12.60
C ALA A 320 -17.61 -1.82 13.45
N ARG A 321 -18.04 -2.02 14.71
CA ARG A 321 -18.25 -0.88 15.63
C ARG A 321 -16.98 -0.10 15.89
N ALA A 322 -15.87 -0.80 16.12
CA ALA A 322 -14.58 -0.15 16.36
C ALA A 322 -14.08 0.61 15.12
N LEU A 323 -14.19 0.03 13.93
CA LEU A 323 -13.87 0.68 12.66
C LEU A 323 -14.75 1.92 12.42
N ALA A 324 -16.04 1.83 12.72
CA ALA A 324 -16.95 2.96 12.59
C ALA A 324 -16.53 4.15 13.48
N HIS A 325 -16.16 3.91 14.75
CA HIS A 325 -15.65 4.95 15.63
C HIS A 325 -14.35 5.57 15.15
N ALA A 326 -13.40 4.74 14.70
CA ALA A 326 -12.14 5.23 14.15
C ALA A 326 -12.38 6.09 12.90
N THR A 327 -13.30 5.65 12.02
CA THR A 327 -13.68 6.36 10.80
C THR A 327 -14.33 7.70 11.12
N ALA A 328 -15.30 7.72 12.03
CA ALA A 328 -15.99 8.94 12.45
C ALA A 328 -15.01 9.99 13.00
N SER A 329 -14.08 9.57 13.87
CA SER A 329 -13.05 10.46 14.42
C SER A 329 -12.11 11.01 13.35
N SER A 330 -11.71 10.18 12.42
CA SER A 330 -10.81 10.59 11.32
C SER A 330 -11.51 11.50 10.32
N ALA A 331 -12.78 11.22 9.98
CA ALA A 331 -13.56 12.02 9.05
C ALA A 331 -13.85 13.41 9.61
N ALA A 332 -14.18 13.51 10.89
CA ALA A 332 -14.41 14.81 11.56
C ALA A 332 -13.16 15.70 11.57
N LEU A 333 -11.96 15.11 11.49
CA LEU A 333 -10.69 15.84 11.50
C LEU A 333 -10.18 16.17 10.09
N LEU A 334 -10.42 15.28 9.11
CA LEU A 334 -9.76 15.31 7.81
C LEU A 334 -10.73 15.42 6.62
N ASP A 335 -12.04 15.47 6.86
CA ASP A 335 -13.10 15.55 5.83
C ASP A 335 -12.97 14.48 4.74
N LEU A 336 -12.85 13.21 5.17
CA LEU A 336 -12.58 12.08 4.28
C LEU A 336 -13.80 11.65 3.45
N GLU A 337 -13.58 11.25 2.21
CA GLU A 337 -14.60 10.69 1.30
C GLU A 337 -15.00 9.26 1.72
N ALA A 338 -14.04 8.44 2.16
CA ALA A 338 -14.28 7.03 2.42
C ALA A 338 -13.37 6.39 3.48
N LEU A 339 -13.85 5.26 4.02
CA LEU A 339 -13.04 4.19 4.58
C LEU A 339 -12.99 3.03 3.58
N VAL A 340 -11.81 2.61 3.17
CA VAL A 340 -11.59 1.42 2.33
C VAL A 340 -11.10 0.27 3.22
N ILE A 341 -11.84 -0.85 3.28
CA ILE A 341 -11.50 -2.02 4.11
C ILE A 341 -10.97 -3.13 3.23
N ASP A 342 -9.75 -3.58 3.53
CA ASP A 342 -9.07 -4.68 2.85
C ASP A 342 -8.40 -5.62 3.87
N GLY A 343 -7.70 -6.64 3.42
CA GLY A 343 -6.99 -7.50 4.36
C GLY A 343 -6.79 -8.94 3.91
N TRP A 344 -6.29 -9.75 4.84
CA TRP A 344 -6.20 -11.20 4.74
C TRP A 344 -7.56 -11.82 5.11
N LEU A 345 -8.57 -11.52 4.31
CA LEU A 345 -9.97 -11.87 4.56
C LEU A 345 -10.56 -12.61 3.36
N PRO A 346 -11.36 -13.66 3.57
CA PRO A 346 -12.26 -14.13 2.53
C PRO A 346 -13.17 -13.01 2.03
N GLU A 347 -13.48 -13.02 0.75
CA GLU A 347 -14.29 -11.98 0.10
C GLU A 347 -15.64 -11.79 0.83
N MET A 348 -16.32 -12.87 1.18
CA MET A 348 -17.59 -12.82 1.92
C MET A 348 -17.45 -12.20 3.31
N VAL A 349 -16.33 -12.45 4.00
CA VAL A 349 -16.05 -11.88 5.33
C VAL A 349 -15.77 -10.37 5.19
N ARG A 350 -14.97 -9.97 4.18
CA ARG A 350 -14.69 -8.57 3.89
C ARG A 350 -15.97 -7.81 3.54
N ALA A 351 -16.78 -8.34 2.63
CA ALA A 351 -18.05 -7.74 2.23
C ALA A 351 -18.99 -7.55 3.44
N ARG A 352 -19.11 -8.56 4.30
CA ARG A 352 -19.91 -8.47 5.51
C ARG A 352 -19.35 -7.42 6.49
N LEU A 353 -18.06 -7.38 6.71
CA LEU A 353 -17.41 -6.38 7.57
C LEU A 353 -17.69 -4.95 7.07
N VAL A 354 -17.64 -4.72 5.76
CA VAL A 354 -18.00 -3.43 5.13
C VAL A 354 -19.45 -3.07 5.41
N VAL A 355 -20.38 -4.00 5.21
CA VAL A 355 -21.82 -3.76 5.46
C VAL A 355 -22.07 -3.40 6.93
N GLU A 356 -21.52 -4.20 7.85
CA GLU A 356 -21.69 -3.96 9.29
C GLU A 356 -21.03 -2.66 9.76
N THR A 357 -19.85 -2.31 9.20
CA THR A 357 -19.19 -1.04 9.50
C THR A 357 -20.01 0.15 9.02
N ARG A 358 -20.61 0.05 7.81
CA ARG A 358 -21.51 1.08 7.27
C ARG A 358 -22.73 1.28 8.15
N GLN A 359 -23.33 0.19 8.64
CA GLN A 359 -24.46 0.25 9.55
C GLN A 359 -24.09 0.84 10.92
N ALA A 360 -22.93 0.46 11.46
CA ALA A 360 -22.43 1.01 12.71
C ALA A 360 -22.11 2.51 12.60
N LEU A 361 -21.52 2.94 11.49
CA LEU A 361 -21.19 4.35 11.23
C LEU A 361 -22.45 5.23 11.20
N ARG A 362 -23.54 4.76 10.61
CA ARG A 362 -24.84 5.47 10.57
C ARG A 362 -25.48 5.70 11.95
N ARG A 363 -25.02 4.97 12.99
CA ARG A 363 -25.50 5.13 14.37
C ARG A 363 -24.68 6.12 15.18
N ILE A 364 -23.58 6.61 14.63
CA ILE A 364 -22.73 7.62 15.26
C ILE A 364 -23.25 9.00 14.81
N ASP A 365 -23.42 9.91 15.76
CA ASP A 365 -23.79 11.29 15.46
C ASP A 365 -22.58 12.00 14.81
N LEU A 366 -22.72 12.32 13.55
CA LEU A 366 -21.77 13.08 12.72
C LEU A 366 -22.37 14.42 12.28
N SER A 367 -23.30 14.98 13.06
CA SER A 367 -23.91 16.28 12.75
C SER A 367 -22.82 17.35 12.54
N GLY A 368 -22.85 18.01 11.39
CA GLY A 368 -21.86 19.03 10.99
C GLY A 368 -20.64 18.47 10.24
N SER A 369 -20.58 17.17 9.96
CA SER A 369 -19.53 16.54 9.15
C SER A 369 -20.15 15.70 8.04
N SER A 370 -19.42 15.50 6.94
CA SER A 370 -19.79 14.56 5.90
C SER A 370 -19.64 13.12 6.43
N VAL A 371 -20.60 12.26 6.11
CA VAL A 371 -20.51 10.83 6.45
C VAL A 371 -19.73 10.11 5.36
N PRO A 372 -18.51 9.59 5.63
CA PRO A 372 -17.73 8.92 4.62
C PRO A 372 -18.37 7.61 4.17
N GLU A 373 -18.14 7.22 2.92
CA GLU A 373 -18.53 5.91 2.43
C GLU A 373 -17.67 4.81 3.06
N VAL A 374 -18.22 3.61 3.22
CA VAL A 374 -17.44 2.42 3.60
C VAL A 374 -17.42 1.47 2.43
N LEU A 375 -16.22 1.18 1.92
CA LEU A 375 -15.98 0.48 0.66
C LEU A 375 -15.08 -0.73 0.87
N GLU A 376 -15.20 -1.72 -0.01
CA GLU A 376 -14.24 -2.81 -0.08
C GLU A 376 -12.98 -2.38 -0.82
N GLY A 377 -11.81 -2.78 -0.32
CA GLY A 377 -10.55 -2.71 -1.05
C GLY A 377 -10.57 -3.66 -2.26
N SER A 378 -9.86 -3.31 -3.29
CA SER A 378 -9.86 -4.04 -4.56
C SER A 378 -8.67 -5.00 -4.74
N ILE A 379 -7.68 -4.94 -3.86
CA ILE A 379 -6.43 -5.72 -3.97
C ILE A 379 -6.51 -7.03 -3.18
N GLY A 380 -7.07 -7.00 -1.99
CA GLY A 380 -7.25 -8.18 -1.15
C GLY A 380 -5.97 -8.64 -0.44
N PRO A 381 -5.83 -9.96 -0.21
CA PRO A 381 -4.77 -10.53 0.63
C PRO A 381 -3.34 -10.18 0.21
N ARG A 382 -3.13 -9.89 -1.08
CA ARG A 382 -1.82 -9.54 -1.64
C ARG A 382 -1.47 -8.06 -1.54
N ALA A 383 -2.33 -7.23 -0.95
CA ALA A 383 -2.12 -5.78 -0.93
C ALA A 383 -0.76 -5.38 -0.33
N ARG A 384 -0.27 -6.07 0.70
CA ARG A 384 1.03 -5.77 1.30
C ARG A 384 2.22 -6.09 0.38
N SER A 385 2.23 -7.23 -0.29
CA SER A 385 3.32 -7.61 -1.18
C SER A 385 3.30 -6.80 -2.49
N LEU A 386 2.12 -6.58 -3.08
CA LEU A 386 1.97 -5.70 -4.24
C LEU A 386 2.29 -4.25 -3.91
N GLY A 387 1.89 -3.79 -2.73
CA GLY A 387 2.23 -2.47 -2.24
C GLY A 387 3.72 -2.28 -2.02
N SER A 388 4.41 -3.29 -1.48
CA SER A 388 5.87 -3.26 -1.41
C SER A 388 6.48 -3.12 -2.82
N ALA A 389 6.05 -3.94 -3.79
CA ALA A 389 6.53 -3.85 -5.16
C ALA A 389 6.19 -2.52 -5.86
N SER A 390 5.12 -1.85 -5.44
CA SER A 390 4.73 -0.56 -5.99
C SER A 390 5.61 0.62 -5.51
N LEU A 391 6.42 0.46 -4.46
CA LEU A 391 7.27 1.54 -3.96
C LEU A 391 8.28 2.02 -5.00
N PRO A 392 9.15 1.16 -5.58
CA PRO A 392 10.06 1.58 -6.63
C PRO A 392 9.34 2.03 -7.92
N LEU A 393 8.13 1.51 -8.20
CA LEU A 393 7.31 1.95 -9.31
C LEU A 393 6.83 3.40 -9.10
N SER A 394 6.27 3.72 -7.95
CA SER A 394 5.77 5.05 -7.61
C SER A 394 6.92 6.07 -7.62
N GLU A 395 8.04 5.75 -6.99
CA GLU A 395 9.20 6.63 -6.89
C GLU A 395 9.78 6.97 -8.27
N ARG A 396 9.85 5.99 -9.17
CA ARG A 396 10.49 6.17 -10.49
C ARG A 396 9.56 6.74 -11.55
N PHE A 397 8.30 6.32 -11.60
CA PHE A 397 7.43 6.48 -12.77
C PHE A 397 6.14 7.27 -12.52
N LEU A 398 5.76 7.50 -11.27
CA LEU A 398 4.55 8.25 -10.98
C LEU A 398 4.87 9.68 -10.53
N VAL A 399 3.95 10.58 -10.79
CA VAL A 399 4.03 11.92 -10.23
C VAL A 399 3.82 11.81 -8.72
N ASP A 400 4.74 12.42 -7.97
CA ASP A 400 4.43 12.82 -6.61
C ASP A 400 3.77 14.21 -6.69
N PRO A 401 2.44 14.30 -6.53
CA PRO A 401 1.74 15.57 -6.63
C PRO A 401 2.21 16.61 -5.58
N GLY A 402 3.08 16.23 -4.62
CA GLY A 402 3.69 17.08 -3.58
C GLY A 402 4.99 17.76 -3.95
N ALA A 403 5.56 17.42 -5.09
CA ALA A 403 6.78 18.07 -5.56
C ALA A 403 6.56 19.51 -6.13
N GLU A 404 5.30 19.97 -6.17
CA GLU A 404 4.91 21.31 -6.64
C GLU A 404 4.38 22.15 -5.46
N GLY A 405 5.22 22.34 -4.42
CA GLY A 405 4.95 23.24 -3.31
C GLY A 405 6.13 24.14 -3.05
#